data_ae5fa6d93c84f3960a92e0812a3e8861
#
_entry.id   ae5fa6d93c84f3960a92e0812a3e8861
#
_cell.length_a   1.000
_cell.length_b   1.000
_cell.length_c   1.000
_cell.angle_alpha   90.00
_cell.angle_beta   90.00
_cell.angle_gamma   90.00
#
_symmetry.space_group_name_H-M   'P 1'
#
loop_
_entity.id
_entity.type
_entity.pdbx_description
1 polymer ?
#
loop_
_entity_poly.entity_id
_entity_poly.type
_entity_poly.pdbx_seq_one_letter_code
_entity_poly.pdbx_strand_id
1 'polypeptide(L)'
;MTPTVTKIEILGPGCRRCTELDRRVRELVASAGLAADVRYVTDPTEIVSRGFFMRTPGLVIDGTVVAAGSVPSRRAIATWLGSDWTQHR
;
A
#
# COMPACT_ATOMS: atom_id res chain seq x y z
N MET A 1 -24.11 -0.91 -10.95
CA MET A 1 -23.16 -1.38 -9.95
C MET A 1 -22.00 -0.42 -9.78
N THR A 2 -21.70 -0.08 -8.56
CA THR A 2 -20.62 0.86 -8.28
C THR A 2 -19.27 0.14 -8.33
N PRO A 3 -18.30 0.68 -9.05
CA PRO A 3 -16.98 0.06 -9.04
C PRO A 3 -16.37 0.09 -7.65
N THR A 4 -15.67 -0.98 -7.33
CA THR A 4 -15.00 -1.08 -6.04
C THR A 4 -13.69 -0.30 -6.11
N VAL A 5 -13.49 0.59 -5.15
CA VAL A 5 -12.24 1.34 -5.03
C VAL A 5 -11.31 0.54 -4.14
N THR A 6 -10.11 0.28 -4.63
CA THR A 6 -9.09 -0.40 -3.84
C THR A 6 -8.59 0.53 -2.75
N LYS A 7 -8.58 0.05 -1.53
CA LYS A 7 -8.07 0.83 -0.40
C LYS A 7 -6.65 0.42 -0.12
N ILE A 8 -5.75 1.37 -0.18
CA ILE A 8 -4.33 1.12 0.04
C ILE A 8 -3.86 2.00 1.18
N GLU A 9 -3.22 1.40 2.17
CA GLU A 9 -2.71 2.15 3.30
C GLU A 9 -1.23 1.85 3.47
N ILE A 10 -0.44 2.92 3.56
CA ILE A 10 0.97 2.83 3.88
C ILE A 10 1.12 3.33 5.31
N LEU A 11 1.69 2.50 6.18
CA LEU A 11 1.84 2.85 7.58
C LEU A 11 3.32 3.02 7.91
N GLY A 12 3.68 4.21 8.37
CA GLY A 12 5.06 4.48 8.74
C GLY A 12 5.22 5.90 9.24
N PRO A 13 6.20 6.14 10.11
CA PRO A 13 6.37 7.45 10.75
C PRO A 13 7.04 8.52 9.87
N GLY A 14 7.16 8.26 8.57
CA GLY A 14 7.74 9.25 7.68
C GLY A 14 9.22 9.06 7.41
N CYS A 15 9.74 7.88 7.72
CA CYS A 15 11.15 7.59 7.44
C CYS A 15 11.36 7.45 5.92
N ARG A 16 12.64 7.39 5.53
CA ARG A 16 13.00 7.31 4.12
C ARG A 16 12.32 6.12 3.43
N ARG A 17 12.34 4.97 4.09
CA ARG A 17 11.75 3.76 3.51
C ARG A 17 10.23 3.88 3.43
N CYS A 18 9.62 4.51 4.41
CA CYS A 18 8.18 4.74 4.40
C CYS A 18 7.78 5.62 3.22
N THR A 19 8.53 6.70 3.03
CA THR A 19 8.29 7.64 1.93
C THR A 19 8.51 6.96 0.58
N GLU A 20 9.52 6.11 0.49
CA GLU A 20 9.79 5.38 -0.74
C GLU A 20 8.65 4.43 -1.09
N LEU A 21 8.12 3.73 -0.10
CA LEU A 21 7.00 2.83 -0.34
C LEU A 21 5.77 3.61 -0.81
N ASP A 22 5.47 4.72 -0.16
CA ASP A 22 4.35 5.57 -0.56
C ASP A 22 4.52 6.02 -2.01
N ARG A 23 5.72 6.45 -2.37
CA ARG A 23 5.99 6.92 -3.72
C ARG A 23 5.79 5.81 -4.74
N ARG A 24 6.30 4.62 -4.47
CA ARG A 24 6.15 3.49 -5.39
C ARG A 24 4.69 3.13 -5.61
N VAL A 25 3.93 3.10 -4.53
CA VAL A 25 2.51 2.76 -4.61
C VAL A 25 1.77 3.79 -5.45
N ARG A 26 2.00 5.08 -5.17
CA ARG A 26 1.28 6.14 -5.90
C ARG A 26 1.65 6.16 -7.37
N GLU A 27 2.91 5.91 -7.69
CA GLU A 27 3.34 5.86 -9.09
C GLU A 27 2.68 4.72 -9.84
N LEU A 28 2.60 3.56 -9.20
CA LEU A 28 2.00 2.40 -9.83
C LEU A 28 0.49 2.55 -10.00
N VAL A 29 -0.16 3.13 -9.01
CA VAL A 29 -1.60 3.41 -9.10
C VAL A 29 -1.87 4.36 -10.26
N ALA A 30 -1.06 5.39 -10.40
CA ALA A 30 -1.23 6.36 -11.49
C ALA A 30 -0.94 5.73 -12.84
N SER A 31 0.12 4.94 -12.94
CA SER A 31 0.48 4.26 -14.19
C SER A 31 -0.60 3.31 -14.68
N ALA A 32 -1.21 2.61 -13.74
CA ALA A 32 -2.21 1.61 -14.08
C ALA A 32 -3.60 2.21 -14.29
N GLY A 33 -3.78 3.48 -13.96
CA GLY A 33 -5.09 4.10 -14.00
C GLY A 33 -6.05 3.44 -13.03
N LEU A 34 -5.54 2.94 -11.93
CA LEU A 34 -6.32 2.19 -10.96
C LEU A 34 -7.13 3.12 -10.07
N ALA A 35 -8.41 2.79 -9.89
CA ALA A 35 -9.23 3.55 -8.95
C ALA A 35 -8.88 3.10 -7.54
N ALA A 36 -8.10 3.90 -6.84
CA ALA A 36 -7.60 3.54 -5.52
C ALA A 36 -7.62 4.74 -4.60
N ASP A 37 -7.90 4.46 -3.33
CA ASP A 37 -7.80 5.43 -2.25
C ASP A 37 -6.51 5.12 -1.50
N VAL A 38 -5.50 5.94 -1.68
CA VAL A 38 -4.18 5.73 -1.08
C VAL A 38 -4.03 6.65 0.11
N ARG A 39 -3.79 6.07 1.28
CA ARG A 39 -3.60 6.83 2.51
C ARG A 39 -2.24 6.51 3.10
N TYR A 40 -1.54 7.57 3.51
CA TYR A 40 -0.27 7.43 4.19
C TYR A 40 -0.50 7.74 5.67
N VAL A 41 -0.47 6.69 6.49
CA VAL A 41 -0.75 6.79 7.91
C VAL A 41 0.56 6.96 8.66
N THR A 42 0.75 8.14 9.26
CA THR A 42 1.98 8.46 9.96
C THR A 42 1.82 8.55 11.49
N ASP A 43 0.59 8.47 11.98
CA ASP A 43 0.33 8.57 13.41
C ASP A 43 0.88 7.34 14.13
N PRO A 44 1.85 7.49 15.04
CA PRO A 44 2.43 6.35 15.73
C PRO A 44 1.42 5.52 16.51
N THR A 45 0.43 6.17 17.09
CA THR A 45 -0.60 5.45 17.86
C THR A 45 -1.41 4.55 16.95
N GLU A 46 -1.80 5.06 15.79
CA GLU A 46 -2.55 4.24 14.85
C GLU A 46 -1.69 3.12 14.29
N ILE A 47 -0.43 3.40 14.00
CA ILE A 47 0.50 2.38 13.48
C ILE A 47 0.60 1.22 14.47
N VAL A 48 0.78 1.53 15.75
CA VAL A 48 0.90 0.50 16.78
C VAL A 48 -0.43 -0.26 16.92
N SER A 49 -1.54 0.45 16.94
CA SER A 49 -2.85 -0.19 17.10
C SER A 49 -3.17 -1.12 15.94
N ARG A 50 -2.56 -0.89 14.77
CA ARG A 50 -2.75 -1.75 13.60
C ARG A 50 -1.75 -2.90 13.56
N GLY A 51 -0.94 -3.08 14.59
CA GLY A 51 -0.02 -4.20 14.70
C GLY A 51 1.33 -4.00 14.02
N PHE A 52 1.69 -2.77 13.73
CA PHE A 52 2.94 -2.48 13.01
C PHE A 52 4.05 -1.96 13.90
N PHE A 53 3.97 -2.20 15.20
CA PHE A 53 5.04 -1.78 16.09
C PHE A 53 6.36 -2.43 15.66
N MET A 54 7.37 -1.60 15.39
CA MET A 54 8.70 -2.05 14.93
C MET A 54 8.66 -2.78 13.58
N ARG A 55 7.57 -2.63 12.84
CA ARG A 55 7.41 -3.33 11.57
C ARG A 55 7.03 -2.37 10.44
N THR A 56 7.53 -1.17 10.50
CA THR A 56 7.28 -0.19 9.44
C THR A 56 8.42 -0.20 8.42
N PRO A 57 8.14 0.12 7.16
CA PRO A 57 6.82 0.51 6.66
C PRO A 57 5.91 -0.71 6.48
N GLY A 58 4.61 -0.47 6.61
CA GLY A 58 3.62 -1.49 6.37
C GLY A 58 2.78 -1.14 5.15
N LEU A 59 2.35 -2.15 4.42
CA LEU A 59 1.47 -1.97 3.27
C LEU A 59 0.25 -2.84 3.44
N VAL A 60 -0.92 -2.21 3.40
CA VAL A 60 -2.19 -2.88 3.56
C VAL A 60 -3.05 -2.59 2.34
N ILE A 61 -3.57 -3.63 1.70
CA ILE A 61 -4.43 -3.49 0.54
C ILE A 61 -5.76 -4.15 0.86
N ASP A 62 -6.82 -3.37 0.83
CA ASP A 62 -8.18 -3.82 1.13
C ASP A 62 -8.25 -4.58 2.45
N GLY A 63 -7.56 -4.06 3.46
CA GLY A 63 -7.57 -4.65 4.79
C GLY A 63 -6.63 -5.81 4.99
N THR A 64 -5.92 -6.24 3.94
CA THR A 64 -4.98 -7.34 4.02
C THR A 64 -3.56 -6.80 4.08
N VAL A 65 -2.81 -7.23 5.10
CA VAL A 65 -1.41 -6.85 5.22
C VAL A 65 -0.60 -7.65 4.21
N VAL A 66 0.01 -6.95 3.25
CA VAL A 66 0.80 -7.62 2.22
C VAL A 66 2.30 -7.44 2.42
N ALA A 67 2.70 -6.47 3.24
CA ALA A 67 4.11 -6.28 3.58
C ALA A 67 4.22 -5.58 4.92
N ALA A 68 5.25 -5.92 5.67
CA ALA A 68 5.51 -5.29 6.96
C ALA A 68 7.01 -5.32 7.23
N GLY A 69 7.57 -4.15 7.49
CA GLY A 69 8.99 -4.03 7.83
C GLY A 69 9.93 -3.99 6.64
N SER A 70 9.42 -3.94 5.43
CA SER A 70 10.27 -3.86 4.26
C SER A 70 9.59 -3.05 3.17
N VAL A 71 10.41 -2.61 2.18
CA VAL A 71 9.89 -1.91 1.01
C VAL A 71 9.85 -2.92 -0.13
N PRO A 72 8.66 -3.40 -0.50
CA PRO A 72 8.57 -4.35 -1.59
C PRO A 72 8.94 -3.70 -2.92
N SER A 73 9.37 -4.54 -3.86
CA SER A 73 9.74 -4.05 -5.18
C SER A 73 8.51 -3.56 -5.92
N ARG A 74 8.73 -2.74 -6.95
CA ARG A 74 7.63 -2.28 -7.79
C ARG A 74 6.88 -3.46 -8.40
N ARG A 75 7.61 -4.50 -8.80
CA ARG A 75 6.99 -5.70 -9.37
C ARG A 75 6.06 -6.38 -8.37
N ALA A 76 6.50 -6.53 -7.13
CA ALA A 76 5.67 -7.15 -6.11
C ALA A 76 4.40 -6.33 -5.85
N ILE A 77 4.56 -5.01 -5.73
CA ILE A 77 3.42 -4.15 -5.51
C ILE A 77 2.45 -4.22 -6.69
N ALA A 78 2.99 -4.20 -7.90
CA ALA A 78 2.17 -4.28 -9.10
C ALA A 78 1.38 -5.59 -9.14
N THR A 79 2.00 -6.68 -8.72
CA THR A 79 1.34 -7.97 -8.66
C THR A 79 0.15 -7.93 -7.71
N TRP A 80 0.34 -7.34 -6.54
CA TRP A 80 -0.74 -7.25 -5.56
C TRP A 80 -1.85 -6.33 -6.01
N LEU A 81 -1.52 -5.22 -6.64
CA LEU A 81 -2.52 -4.25 -7.09
C LEU A 81 -3.20 -4.70 -8.36
N GLY A 82 -2.46 -5.36 -9.24
CA GLY A 82 -2.93 -5.65 -10.56
C GLY A 82 -3.41 -7.06 -10.78
N SER A 83 -3.39 -7.90 -9.74
CA SER A 83 -3.73 -9.30 -9.94
C SER A 83 -5.13 -9.46 -10.51
N ASP A 84 -6.07 -8.64 -10.08
CA ASP A 84 -7.44 -8.77 -10.55
C ASP A 84 -7.57 -8.33 -12.00
N TRP A 85 -7.07 -7.14 -12.33
CA TRP A 85 -7.25 -6.64 -13.68
C TRP A 85 -6.35 -7.36 -14.67
N THR A 86 -5.22 -7.90 -14.24
CA THR A 86 -4.40 -8.67 -15.16
C THR A 86 -5.01 -10.01 -15.48
N GLN A 87 -5.80 -10.53 -14.58
CA GLN A 87 -6.44 -11.82 -14.80
C GLN A 87 -7.64 -11.75 -15.75
N HIS A 88 -8.11 -10.57 -16.02
CA HIS A 88 -9.30 -10.39 -16.84
C HIS A 88 -8.98 -10.19 -18.31
N ARG A 89 -7.77 -10.47 -18.66
CA ARG A 89 -7.39 -10.27 -20.04
C ARG A 89 -7.56 -11.48 -20.84
#